data_0bfabe633bbd86bc7093e58c99ffd6c7
#
_entry.id   0bfabe633bbd86bc7093e58c99ffd6c7
#
_cell.length_a   1.000
_cell.length_b   1.000
_cell.length_c   1.000
_cell.angle_alpha   90.00
_cell.angle_beta   90.00
_cell.angle_gamma   90.00
#
_symmetry.space_group_name_H-M   'P 1'
#
loop_
_entity.id
_entity.type
_entity.pdbx_description
1 polymer ?
#
loop_
_entity_poly.entity_id
_entity_poly.type
_entity_poly.pdbx_seq_one_letter_code
_entity_poly.pdbx_strand_id
1 'polypeptide(L)'
;MESENVMLKRLLMLLLILVLSTTTFLATIAQSQEQYYYIQTSSPQYSIVPGSEFVEPLNTSQPLYIAVLLNFTSLPSLQLYLNETYLQASHFHKWLTPSQFREYYYPSKSYVNSLISYLKSYNLEFLGNYGLILVFNGTVGSVENAFHTYINVYYYPFKNLYWFGLLGIKDIGPFYYYSNNVTPSLPYNVGKYVLGVVGIDSLDPKVVNVIKQAWHLDMVKAQSGLVSKAIISPITIGKYFNFTMAYEHGYNGNGSNIAIEGVPESFINVSDIYLFWQLYGIPRTGHLNVIYFGNVTTGGQSGENELDAEWSGAFAPAANVTIAFSNGYVGGPQLVGNLLNYYYEYYYMVNYINPNVISISVTVPESFLAAYYPAMLYMIHNIMMQAAAQGISVLAASGDWGFESDHPPPNFHIGTYNTIWYPESDPYVTSVGGVFLNASPNGSIVEISGWDYSTGGNSVVYPAQSYEITSLIPFTPTVVRTYPDIAFVSAGGYNIPEFGFGLPLVFNGQLFVWYGTSGAAPMTAAMVSLAGTRLGALNFALYHISYQGIIESPLGNFVGKVAWIPITSGNNPFPAHYGWNYVTGPGTYDAYAMVYDLLLYSGLI
;
A
#
# COMPACT_ATOMS: atom_id res chain seq x y z
N MET A 1 37.35 -7.97 -78.75
CA MET A 1 37.96 -8.27 -77.40
C MET A 1 38.18 -7.01 -76.56
N GLU A 2 38.83 -5.93 -77.05
CA GLU A 2 38.98 -4.72 -76.17
C GLU A 2 37.66 -3.96 -75.90
N SER A 3 36.74 -3.91 -76.87
CA SER A 3 35.44 -3.25 -76.68
C SER A 3 34.50 -3.99 -75.76
N GLU A 4 34.56 -5.30 -75.72
CA GLU A 4 33.73 -6.14 -74.85
C GLU A 4 34.16 -6.02 -73.36
N ASN A 5 35.46 -5.88 -73.11
CA ASN A 5 36.01 -5.69 -71.78
C ASN A 5 35.65 -4.30 -71.17
N VAL A 6 35.53 -3.28 -72.00
CA VAL A 6 35.13 -1.93 -71.61
C VAL A 6 33.63 -1.90 -71.31
N MET A 7 32.82 -2.61 -72.07
CA MET A 7 31.37 -2.72 -71.84
C MET A 7 31.05 -3.53 -70.59
N LEU A 8 31.78 -4.63 -70.38
CA LEU A 8 31.61 -5.44 -69.14
C LEU A 8 32.03 -4.67 -67.91
N LYS A 9 33.08 -3.88 -67.91
CA LYS A 9 33.50 -3.02 -66.79
C LYS A 9 32.47 -1.92 -66.52
N ARG A 10 31.87 -1.32 -67.56
CA ARG A 10 30.81 -0.31 -67.38
C ARG A 10 29.53 -0.94 -66.83
N LEU A 11 29.17 -2.15 -67.24
CA LEU A 11 28.02 -2.90 -66.72
C LEU A 11 28.21 -3.29 -65.26
N LEU A 12 29.41 -3.76 -64.86
CA LEU A 12 29.79 -4.07 -63.52
C LEU A 12 29.78 -2.82 -62.61
N MET A 13 30.23 -1.69 -63.11
CA MET A 13 30.22 -0.43 -62.34
C MET A 13 28.80 0.11 -62.14
N LEU A 14 27.92 -0.02 -63.17
CA LEU A 14 26.50 0.32 -63.06
C LEU A 14 25.75 -0.62 -62.05
N LEU A 15 26.05 -1.91 -62.06
CA LEU A 15 25.51 -2.86 -61.11
C LEU A 15 25.98 -2.56 -59.68
N LEU A 16 27.25 -2.18 -59.51
CA LEU A 16 27.80 -1.81 -58.21
C LEU A 16 27.16 -0.52 -57.65
N ILE A 17 26.93 0.47 -58.52
CA ILE A 17 26.23 1.72 -58.18
C ILE A 17 24.77 1.42 -57.84
N LEU A 18 24.10 0.53 -58.55
CA LEU A 18 22.72 0.13 -58.30
C LEU A 18 22.61 -0.63 -56.95
N VAL A 19 23.53 -1.54 -56.67
CA VAL A 19 23.59 -2.27 -55.39
C VAL A 19 23.91 -1.34 -54.22
N LEU A 20 24.84 -0.40 -54.38
CA LEU A 20 25.16 0.60 -53.37
C LEU A 20 24.00 1.59 -53.15
N SER A 21 23.30 1.99 -54.20
CA SER A 21 22.14 2.88 -54.06
C SER A 21 20.92 2.16 -53.43
N THR A 22 20.70 0.88 -53.75
CA THR A 22 19.63 0.08 -53.12
C THR A 22 19.96 -0.28 -51.70
N THR A 23 21.22 -0.55 -51.35
CA THR A 23 21.62 -0.79 -49.96
C THR A 23 21.57 0.49 -49.11
N THR A 24 21.96 1.65 -49.64
CA THR A 24 21.77 2.94 -48.97
C THR A 24 20.28 3.30 -48.84
N PHE A 25 19.48 3.05 -49.87
CA PHE A 25 18.02 3.29 -49.82
C PHE A 25 17.31 2.33 -48.86
N LEU A 26 17.69 1.05 -48.81
CA LEU A 26 17.19 0.09 -47.81
C LEU A 26 17.71 0.40 -46.41
N ALA A 27 18.94 0.89 -46.27
CA ALA A 27 19.46 1.38 -45.00
C ALA A 27 18.76 2.66 -44.52
N THR A 28 18.32 3.53 -45.44
CA THR A 28 17.54 4.75 -45.13
C THR A 28 16.07 4.41 -44.83
N ILE A 29 15.51 3.37 -45.46
CA ILE A 29 14.17 2.84 -45.12
C ILE A 29 14.22 2.01 -43.81
N ALA A 30 15.34 1.36 -43.50
CA ALA A 30 15.61 0.76 -42.20
C ALA A 30 15.95 1.81 -41.11
N GLN A 31 16.02 3.09 -41.44
CA GLN A 31 16.09 4.18 -40.51
C GLN A 31 14.72 4.33 -39.84
N SER A 32 14.56 3.53 -38.78
CA SER A 32 13.72 3.79 -37.62
C SER A 32 12.30 4.24 -37.97
N GLN A 33 11.40 3.31 -38.19
CA GLN A 33 10.11 3.51 -37.53
C GLN A 33 10.46 3.62 -36.04
N GLU A 34 10.45 4.84 -35.48
CA GLU A 34 10.58 5.03 -34.05
C GLU A 34 9.52 4.16 -33.43
N GLN A 35 9.96 3.11 -32.73
CA GLN A 35 9.06 2.24 -31.98
C GLN A 35 8.59 3.00 -30.77
N TYR A 36 7.33 3.41 -30.76
CA TYR A 36 6.71 4.08 -29.65
C TYR A 36 6.35 3.08 -28.56
N TYR A 37 6.61 3.46 -27.33
CA TYR A 37 6.15 2.78 -26.13
C TYR A 37 4.93 3.53 -25.60
N TYR A 38 3.79 2.84 -25.59
CA TYR A 38 2.55 3.40 -25.04
C TYR A 38 2.59 3.28 -23.52
N ILE A 39 2.49 4.42 -22.85
CA ILE A 39 2.53 4.52 -21.39
C ILE A 39 1.11 4.64 -20.83
N GLN A 40 0.92 4.11 -19.64
CA GLN A 40 -0.33 4.33 -18.91
C GLN A 40 -0.35 5.74 -18.33
N THR A 41 -1.54 6.23 -18.03
CA THR A 41 -1.72 7.49 -17.34
C THR A 41 -2.27 7.22 -15.95
N SER A 42 -2.38 8.25 -15.10
CA SER A 42 -3.11 8.17 -13.83
C SER A 42 -4.59 7.88 -14.03
N SER A 43 -5.11 8.07 -15.22
CA SER A 43 -6.45 7.66 -15.63
C SER A 43 -6.37 6.63 -16.74
N PRO A 44 -7.40 5.76 -16.95
CA PRO A 44 -7.41 4.82 -18.06
C PRO A 44 -7.33 5.52 -19.40
N GLN A 45 -7.05 4.74 -20.42
CA GLN A 45 -6.84 5.15 -21.83
C GLN A 45 -7.88 6.15 -22.38
N TYR A 46 -9.00 6.25 -21.71
CA TYR A 46 -10.09 7.19 -21.94
C TYR A 46 -10.47 7.78 -20.57
N SER A 47 -9.63 8.65 -20.09
CA SER A 47 -9.80 9.36 -18.80
C SER A 47 -11.04 10.25 -18.75
N ILE A 48 -11.93 10.05 -19.67
CA ILE A 48 -13.21 10.75 -19.74
C ILE A 48 -14.19 9.96 -18.91
N VAL A 49 -14.63 10.53 -17.80
CA VAL A 49 -15.70 9.97 -16.98
C VAL A 49 -16.91 9.69 -17.88
N PRO A 50 -17.45 8.46 -17.92
CA PRO A 50 -18.61 8.15 -18.74
C PRO A 50 -19.76 9.13 -18.51
N GLY A 51 -20.29 9.72 -19.59
CA GLY A 51 -21.33 10.74 -19.52
C GLY A 51 -20.80 12.18 -19.42
N SER A 52 -19.49 12.39 -19.42
CA SER A 52 -18.92 13.75 -19.53
C SER A 52 -19.00 14.28 -20.96
N GLU A 53 -19.16 15.59 -21.06
CA GLU A 53 -19.22 16.33 -22.31
C GLU A 53 -17.88 17.03 -22.56
N PHE A 54 -17.37 16.95 -23.79
CA PHE A 54 -16.23 17.75 -24.22
C PHE A 54 -16.61 19.23 -24.22
N VAL A 55 -15.73 20.06 -23.65
CA VAL A 55 -15.95 21.51 -23.61
C VAL A 55 -15.03 22.20 -24.62
N GLU A 56 -13.72 22.10 -24.39
CA GLU A 56 -12.70 22.75 -25.21
C GLU A 56 -11.32 22.09 -25.00
N PRO A 57 -10.35 22.27 -25.89
CA PRO A 57 -8.95 21.92 -25.60
C PRO A 57 -8.44 22.74 -24.41
N LEU A 58 -7.63 22.12 -23.55
CA LEU A 58 -6.97 22.86 -22.49
C LEU A 58 -5.95 23.84 -23.07
N ASN A 59 -5.88 25.05 -22.50
CA ASN A 59 -4.99 26.10 -23.01
C ASN A 59 -3.53 25.63 -23.00
N THR A 60 -2.92 25.54 -24.18
CA THR A 60 -1.56 25.03 -24.38
C THR A 60 -0.48 25.83 -23.65
N SER A 61 -0.73 27.10 -23.31
CA SER A 61 0.17 27.96 -22.52
C SER A 61 0.01 27.81 -21.02
N GLN A 62 -1.00 27.07 -20.54
CA GLN A 62 -1.22 26.87 -19.12
C GLN A 62 -0.07 26.10 -18.51
N PRO A 63 0.47 26.53 -17.34
CA PRO A 63 1.47 25.75 -16.61
C PRO A 63 0.90 24.41 -16.16
N LEU A 64 1.72 23.37 -16.26
CA LEU A 64 1.37 22.02 -15.84
C LEU A 64 2.57 21.35 -15.18
N TYR A 65 2.34 20.76 -14.01
CA TYR A 65 3.28 19.89 -13.33
C TYR A 65 2.93 18.45 -13.63
N ILE A 66 3.94 17.63 -13.93
CA ILE A 66 3.75 16.21 -14.16
C ILE A 66 4.76 15.38 -13.37
N ALA A 67 4.36 14.16 -13.03
CA ALA A 67 5.25 13.13 -12.51
C ALA A 67 5.31 11.95 -13.50
N VAL A 68 6.52 11.60 -13.92
CA VAL A 68 6.77 10.42 -14.74
C VAL A 68 7.15 9.27 -13.83
N LEU A 69 6.34 8.22 -13.85
CA LEU A 69 6.48 7.04 -13.01
C LEU A 69 7.34 5.99 -13.73
N LEU A 70 8.36 5.49 -13.07
CA LEU A 70 9.26 4.47 -13.61
C LEU A 70 8.92 3.09 -13.06
N ASN A 71 9.15 2.05 -13.86
CA ASN A 71 9.01 0.66 -13.47
C ASN A 71 10.38 0.03 -13.18
N PHE A 72 10.38 -1.13 -12.54
CA PHE A 72 11.55 -1.98 -12.48
C PHE A 72 11.96 -2.50 -13.86
N THR A 73 13.25 -2.78 -14.01
CA THR A 73 13.81 -3.24 -15.30
C THR A 73 13.42 -4.66 -15.66
N SER A 74 13.11 -5.51 -14.67
CA SER A 74 12.72 -6.91 -14.86
C SER A 74 11.82 -7.42 -13.74
N LEU A 75 10.51 -7.30 -13.90
CA LEU A 75 9.54 -7.91 -13.00
C LEU A 75 9.60 -9.44 -12.99
N PRO A 76 9.78 -10.15 -14.14
CA PRO A 76 9.92 -11.61 -14.12
C PRO A 76 11.12 -12.10 -13.29
N SER A 77 12.25 -11.40 -13.34
CA SER A 77 13.42 -11.73 -12.53
C SER A 77 13.18 -11.50 -11.04
N LEU A 78 12.47 -10.42 -10.68
CA LEU A 78 12.09 -10.15 -9.30
C LEU A 78 11.10 -11.19 -8.77
N GLN A 79 10.11 -11.57 -9.58
CA GLN A 79 9.15 -12.62 -9.20
C GLN A 79 9.85 -13.97 -8.98
N LEU A 80 10.80 -14.33 -9.84
CA LEU A 80 11.61 -15.52 -9.65
C LEU A 80 12.39 -15.47 -8.33
N TYR A 81 13.08 -14.34 -8.07
CA TYR A 81 13.80 -14.14 -6.81
C TYR A 81 12.90 -14.29 -5.58
N LEU A 82 11.70 -13.69 -5.61
CA LEU A 82 10.73 -13.82 -4.51
C LEU A 82 10.26 -15.27 -4.32
N ASN A 83 9.95 -15.96 -5.42
CA ASN A 83 9.58 -17.38 -5.35
C ASN A 83 10.72 -18.24 -4.75
N GLU A 84 11.96 -18.00 -5.14
CA GLU A 84 13.12 -18.70 -4.56
C GLU A 84 13.27 -18.35 -3.07
N THR A 85 13.10 -17.09 -2.69
CA THR A 85 13.27 -16.61 -1.32
C THR A 85 12.21 -17.15 -0.36
N TYR A 86 10.99 -17.38 -0.83
CA TYR A 86 9.88 -17.81 0.03
C TYR A 86 9.54 -19.31 -0.09
N LEU A 87 9.89 -19.97 -1.20
CA LEU A 87 9.44 -21.33 -1.49
C LEU A 87 10.59 -22.35 -1.63
N GLN A 88 11.87 -21.92 -1.64
CA GLN A 88 12.99 -22.82 -1.85
C GLN A 88 13.98 -22.77 -0.69
N ALA A 89 14.25 -23.93 -0.05
CA ALA A 89 15.13 -24.03 1.10
C ALA A 89 16.54 -23.43 0.87
N SER A 90 17.08 -23.54 -0.34
CA SER A 90 18.43 -23.02 -0.67
C SER A 90 18.53 -21.48 -0.67
N HIS A 91 17.42 -20.79 -0.88
CA HIS A 91 17.35 -19.33 -0.95
C HIS A 91 16.45 -18.74 0.14
N PHE A 92 15.91 -19.58 1.00
CA PHE A 92 14.94 -19.19 2.01
C PHE A 92 15.47 -18.06 2.91
N HIS A 93 14.68 -17.00 3.04
CA HIS A 93 14.97 -15.80 3.82
C HIS A 93 16.34 -15.12 3.51
N LYS A 94 16.81 -15.22 2.29
CA LYS A 94 17.96 -14.42 1.84
C LYS A 94 17.49 -13.07 1.37
N TRP A 95 17.68 -12.07 2.21
CA TRP A 95 17.20 -10.72 1.97
C TRP A 95 18.18 -9.86 1.18
N LEU A 96 17.68 -9.02 0.28
CA LEU A 96 18.47 -7.98 -0.38
C LEU A 96 18.57 -6.74 0.52
N THR A 97 19.70 -6.07 0.47
CA THR A 97 19.77 -4.70 0.98
C THR A 97 19.09 -3.74 0.00
N PRO A 98 18.63 -2.54 0.46
CA PRO A 98 18.08 -1.53 -0.43
C PRO A 98 19.02 -1.16 -1.60
N SER A 99 20.33 -1.18 -1.37
CA SER A 99 21.34 -0.89 -2.41
C SER A 99 21.39 -1.98 -3.48
N GLN A 100 21.43 -3.25 -3.06
CA GLN A 100 21.42 -4.39 -3.96
C GLN A 100 20.11 -4.44 -4.78
N PHE A 101 18.98 -4.18 -4.12
CA PHE A 101 17.70 -4.15 -4.82
C PHE A 101 17.69 -3.08 -5.92
N ARG A 102 18.12 -1.85 -5.60
CA ARG A 102 18.22 -0.78 -6.60
C ARG A 102 19.19 -1.11 -7.74
N GLU A 103 20.31 -1.73 -7.43
CA GLU A 103 21.29 -2.16 -8.44
C GLU A 103 20.71 -3.17 -9.43
N TYR A 104 19.90 -4.12 -8.94
CA TYR A 104 19.38 -5.22 -9.76
C TYR A 104 18.12 -4.83 -10.54
N TYR A 105 17.27 -3.99 -9.97
CA TYR A 105 15.91 -3.81 -10.48
C TYR A 105 15.55 -2.38 -10.91
N TYR A 106 16.28 -1.36 -10.47
CA TYR A 106 15.98 0.01 -10.89
C TYR A 106 16.59 0.33 -12.24
N PRO A 107 15.95 1.22 -13.04
CA PRO A 107 16.56 1.75 -14.25
C PRO A 107 17.91 2.41 -13.97
N SER A 108 18.88 2.18 -14.86
CA SER A 108 20.21 2.75 -14.71
C SER A 108 20.19 4.28 -14.73
N LYS A 109 21.17 4.92 -14.07
CA LYS A 109 21.33 6.38 -14.09
C LYS A 109 21.44 6.93 -15.50
N SER A 110 22.09 6.20 -16.43
CA SER A 110 22.21 6.63 -17.83
C SER A 110 20.86 6.65 -18.54
N TYR A 111 20.01 5.64 -18.31
CA TYR A 111 18.66 5.63 -18.85
C TYR A 111 17.82 6.79 -18.29
N VAL A 112 17.82 6.99 -16.97
CA VAL A 112 17.09 8.10 -16.33
C VAL A 112 17.55 9.46 -16.91
N ASN A 113 18.86 9.67 -17.05
CA ASN A 113 19.39 10.89 -17.64
C ASN A 113 18.97 11.07 -19.11
N SER A 114 18.88 9.99 -19.89
CA SER A 114 18.40 10.05 -21.28
C SER A 114 16.93 10.45 -21.35
N LEU A 115 16.09 9.92 -20.47
CA LEU A 115 14.68 10.31 -20.37
C LEU A 115 14.53 11.78 -19.95
N ILE A 116 15.28 12.22 -18.93
CA ILE A 116 15.29 13.62 -18.50
C ILE A 116 15.71 14.54 -19.66
N SER A 117 16.76 14.16 -20.41
CA SER A 117 17.25 14.95 -21.56
C SER A 117 16.21 15.03 -22.69
N TYR A 118 15.52 13.91 -22.95
CA TYR A 118 14.42 13.87 -23.92
C TYR A 118 13.30 14.84 -23.52
N LEU A 119 12.81 14.76 -22.29
CA LEU A 119 11.72 15.61 -21.80
C LEU A 119 12.12 17.10 -21.79
N LYS A 120 13.37 17.41 -21.39
CA LYS A 120 13.91 18.77 -21.48
C LYS A 120 13.94 19.33 -22.90
N SER A 121 14.11 18.50 -23.92
CA SER A 121 14.09 18.94 -25.33
C SER A 121 12.71 19.45 -25.78
N TYR A 122 11.66 19.12 -25.03
CA TYR A 122 10.30 19.64 -25.19
C TYR A 122 9.95 20.78 -24.22
N ASN A 123 10.96 21.45 -23.66
CA ASN A 123 10.82 22.54 -22.69
C ASN A 123 10.12 22.13 -21.37
N LEU A 124 10.31 20.89 -20.94
CA LEU A 124 9.92 20.45 -19.60
C LEU A 124 11.09 20.64 -18.65
N GLU A 125 10.92 21.45 -17.62
CA GLU A 125 11.93 21.69 -16.58
C GLU A 125 11.93 20.52 -15.59
N PHE A 126 13.10 19.90 -15.37
CA PHE A 126 13.27 18.84 -14.38
C PHE A 126 13.39 19.44 -12.98
N LEU A 127 12.49 19.07 -12.06
CA LEU A 127 12.44 19.57 -10.71
C LEU A 127 13.08 18.62 -9.68
N GLY A 128 13.00 17.30 -9.91
CA GLY A 128 13.57 16.35 -8.96
C GLY A 128 13.34 14.88 -9.30
N ASN A 129 14.14 14.04 -8.64
CA ASN A 129 14.02 12.57 -8.69
C ASN A 129 13.73 12.06 -7.27
N TYR A 130 12.60 11.40 -7.12
CA TYR A 130 12.11 10.82 -5.88
C TYR A 130 12.02 9.28 -6.02
N GLY A 131 13.16 8.66 -6.29
CA GLY A 131 13.27 7.23 -6.52
C GLY A 131 12.83 6.81 -7.93
N LEU A 132 11.63 6.31 -8.06
CA LEU A 132 11.01 5.95 -9.35
C LEU A 132 10.02 7.01 -9.86
N ILE A 133 10.04 8.22 -9.25
CA ILE A 133 9.22 9.36 -9.67
C ILE A 133 10.15 10.48 -10.14
N LEU A 134 9.98 10.90 -11.40
CA LEU A 134 10.66 12.05 -11.98
C LEU A 134 9.66 13.19 -12.16
N VAL A 135 9.92 14.33 -11.55
CA VAL A 135 9.00 15.46 -11.55
C VAL A 135 9.47 16.55 -12.52
N PHE A 136 8.51 17.08 -13.27
CA PHE A 136 8.74 18.14 -14.26
C PHE A 136 7.68 19.23 -14.16
N ASN A 137 8.07 20.44 -14.55
CA ASN A 137 7.19 21.58 -14.79
C ASN A 137 7.31 22.00 -16.26
N GLY A 138 6.21 22.44 -16.84
CA GLY A 138 6.18 22.97 -18.21
C GLY A 138 4.83 23.56 -18.54
N THR A 139 4.50 23.59 -19.84
CA THR A 139 3.17 23.99 -20.31
C THR A 139 2.40 22.76 -20.81
N VAL A 140 1.08 22.89 -20.90
CA VAL A 140 0.21 21.85 -21.52
C VAL A 140 0.74 21.47 -22.88
N GLY A 141 1.05 22.43 -23.76
CA GLY A 141 1.60 22.15 -25.10
C GLY A 141 2.95 21.45 -25.07
N SER A 142 3.83 21.72 -24.09
CA SER A 142 5.08 20.98 -23.89
C SER A 142 4.82 19.51 -23.55
N VAL A 143 3.86 19.26 -22.68
CA VAL A 143 3.45 17.90 -22.27
C VAL A 143 2.82 17.16 -23.44
N GLU A 144 1.88 17.78 -24.15
CA GLU A 144 1.22 17.19 -25.34
C GLU A 144 2.22 16.77 -26.40
N ASN A 145 3.19 17.64 -26.69
CA ASN A 145 4.24 17.36 -27.68
C ASN A 145 5.20 16.26 -27.22
N ALA A 146 5.60 16.26 -25.94
CA ALA A 146 6.54 15.27 -25.41
C ALA A 146 5.94 13.87 -25.36
N PHE A 147 4.66 13.76 -25.05
CA PHE A 147 3.94 12.49 -24.81
C PHE A 147 2.97 12.11 -25.94
N HIS A 148 2.92 12.87 -27.03
CA HIS A 148 2.03 12.62 -28.19
C HIS A 148 0.56 12.45 -27.75
N THR A 149 0.06 13.31 -26.89
CA THR A 149 -1.29 13.29 -26.36
C THR A 149 -1.97 14.64 -26.52
N TYR A 150 -3.27 14.73 -26.23
CA TYR A 150 -4.03 15.98 -26.21
C TYR A 150 -4.79 16.06 -24.89
N ILE A 151 -4.77 17.21 -24.23
CA ILE A 151 -5.43 17.43 -22.94
C ILE A 151 -6.60 18.37 -23.17
N ASN A 152 -7.80 17.94 -22.78
CA ASN A 152 -9.04 18.66 -22.99
C ASN A 152 -9.76 18.90 -21.66
N VAL A 153 -10.60 19.92 -21.67
CA VAL A 153 -11.56 20.20 -20.59
C VAL A 153 -12.85 19.45 -20.87
N TYR A 154 -13.36 18.82 -19.85
CA TYR A 154 -14.62 18.09 -19.85
C TYR A 154 -15.55 18.61 -18.76
N TYR A 155 -16.85 18.52 -19.00
CA TYR A 155 -17.90 18.82 -18.04
C TYR A 155 -18.66 17.56 -17.68
N TYR A 156 -18.76 17.25 -16.39
CA TYR A 156 -19.59 16.18 -15.88
C TYR A 156 -20.89 16.77 -15.33
N PRO A 157 -22.06 16.50 -15.97
CA PRO A 157 -23.30 17.22 -15.68
C PRO A 157 -24.11 16.64 -14.53
N PHE A 158 -23.78 15.43 -14.05
CA PHE A 158 -24.61 14.70 -13.10
C PHE A 158 -24.32 15.10 -11.65
N LYS A 159 -25.37 15.19 -10.83
CA LYS A 159 -25.25 15.47 -9.39
C LYS A 159 -24.87 14.23 -8.57
N ASN A 160 -25.15 13.04 -9.08
CA ASN A 160 -24.92 11.79 -8.38
C ASN A 160 -23.87 11.01 -9.14
N LEU A 161 -22.66 11.04 -8.65
CA LEU A 161 -21.62 10.16 -9.13
C LEU A 161 -21.85 8.73 -8.60
N TYR A 162 -22.89 8.04 -9.11
CA TYR A 162 -23.01 6.58 -8.98
C TYR A 162 -21.75 5.85 -9.46
N TRP A 163 -20.94 6.54 -10.21
CA TRP A 163 -19.67 6.10 -10.72
C TRP A 163 -18.58 5.99 -9.64
N PHE A 164 -18.63 6.86 -8.63
CA PHE A 164 -17.94 6.69 -7.37
C PHE A 164 -18.82 5.97 -6.33
N GLY A 165 -19.85 5.27 -6.77
CA GLY A 165 -20.69 4.43 -5.93
C GLY A 165 -19.92 3.38 -5.12
N LEU A 166 -18.72 3.05 -5.57
CA LEU A 166 -17.70 2.33 -4.82
C LEU A 166 -17.28 3.01 -3.50
N LEU A 167 -17.45 4.34 -3.38
CA LEU A 167 -17.00 5.11 -2.23
C LEU A 167 -18.15 5.74 -1.41
N GLY A 168 -19.41 5.47 -1.76
CA GLY A 168 -20.57 6.04 -1.06
C GLY A 168 -20.66 7.57 -1.07
N ILE A 169 -19.93 8.21 -1.96
CA ILE A 169 -19.88 9.65 -2.05
C ILE A 169 -21.08 10.14 -2.82
N LYS A 170 -22.07 10.65 -2.09
CA LYS A 170 -23.17 11.39 -2.67
C LYS A 170 -22.72 12.80 -3.02
N ASP A 171 -23.11 13.24 -4.23
CA ASP A 171 -23.11 14.64 -4.66
C ASP A 171 -21.75 15.29 -4.98
N ILE A 172 -20.82 14.60 -5.68
CA ILE A 172 -19.75 15.29 -6.41
C ILE A 172 -20.26 15.60 -7.82
N GLY A 173 -20.69 16.80 -8.04
CA GLY A 173 -21.07 17.26 -9.36
C GLY A 173 -22.14 18.34 -9.33
N PRO A 174 -22.41 19.00 -10.43
CA PRO A 174 -21.62 18.97 -11.67
C PRO A 174 -20.24 19.63 -11.52
N PHE A 175 -19.24 19.18 -12.29
CA PHE A 175 -17.90 19.76 -12.23
C PHE A 175 -17.18 19.74 -13.58
N TYR A 176 -16.22 20.67 -13.74
CA TYR A 176 -15.24 20.67 -14.83
C TYR A 176 -13.96 19.98 -14.38
N TYR A 177 -13.32 19.26 -15.30
CA TYR A 177 -12.00 18.67 -15.12
C TYR A 177 -11.27 18.62 -16.47
N TYR A 178 -9.98 18.52 -16.44
CA TYR A 178 -9.21 18.22 -17.67
C TYR A 178 -8.69 16.80 -17.63
N SER A 179 -8.51 16.23 -18.82
CA SER A 179 -7.90 14.90 -18.99
C SER A 179 -7.39 14.70 -20.40
N ASN A 180 -6.48 13.76 -20.57
CA ASN A 180 -5.99 13.37 -21.89
C ASN A 180 -7.05 12.53 -22.64
N ASN A 181 -7.10 12.70 -23.97
CA ASN A 181 -7.99 11.95 -24.86
C ASN A 181 -7.29 10.91 -25.73
N VAL A 182 -5.96 10.90 -25.69
CA VAL A 182 -5.11 9.94 -26.40
C VAL A 182 -4.11 9.37 -25.41
N THR A 183 -3.89 8.05 -25.47
CA THR A 183 -2.90 7.38 -24.64
C THR A 183 -1.51 7.98 -24.87
N PRO A 184 -0.84 8.49 -23.83
CA PRO A 184 0.51 9.00 -23.96
C PRO A 184 1.48 7.96 -24.48
N SER A 185 2.46 8.42 -25.27
CA SER A 185 3.49 7.55 -25.83
C SER A 185 4.84 8.25 -25.87
N LEU A 186 5.89 7.46 -25.80
CA LEU A 186 7.29 7.89 -25.87
C LEU A 186 8.07 7.01 -26.85
N PRO A 187 9.16 7.50 -27.46
CA PRO A 187 10.09 6.64 -28.16
C PRO A 187 10.58 5.51 -27.26
N TYR A 188 10.64 4.28 -27.77
CA TYR A 188 10.93 3.08 -26.98
C TYR A 188 12.21 3.17 -26.14
N ASN A 189 13.26 3.78 -26.70
CA ASN A 189 14.55 3.94 -26.01
C ASN A 189 14.48 4.73 -24.72
N VAL A 190 13.52 5.66 -24.59
CA VAL A 190 13.29 6.48 -23.37
C VAL A 190 12.02 6.10 -22.63
N GLY A 191 11.06 5.42 -23.28
CA GLY A 191 9.77 5.06 -22.70
C GLY A 191 9.68 3.67 -22.08
N LYS A 192 10.57 2.73 -22.43
CA LYS A 192 10.43 1.29 -22.08
C LYS A 192 10.34 0.96 -20.60
N TYR A 193 10.80 1.83 -19.71
CA TYR A 193 10.66 1.69 -18.26
C TYR A 193 9.77 2.79 -17.68
N VAL A 194 9.02 3.52 -18.49
CA VAL A 194 8.00 4.45 -18.02
C VAL A 194 6.72 3.66 -17.80
N LEU A 195 6.25 3.63 -16.56
CA LEU A 195 5.02 2.96 -16.17
C LEU A 195 3.81 3.83 -16.48
N GLY A 196 3.90 5.12 -16.18
CA GLY A 196 2.80 6.05 -16.36
C GLY A 196 3.22 7.50 -16.18
N VAL A 197 2.25 8.38 -16.37
CA VAL A 197 2.38 9.82 -16.16
C VAL A 197 1.20 10.32 -15.32
N VAL A 198 1.48 11.11 -14.29
CA VAL A 198 0.49 11.74 -13.39
C VAL A 198 0.49 13.24 -13.62
N GLY A 199 -0.63 13.90 -13.43
CA GLY A 199 -0.79 15.36 -13.58
C GLY A 199 -1.33 15.80 -14.93
N ILE A 200 -1.61 14.88 -15.85
CA ILE A 200 -2.25 15.16 -17.13
C ILE A 200 -3.79 15.07 -17.08
N ASP A 201 -4.32 14.84 -15.89
CA ASP A 201 -5.74 14.94 -15.55
C ASP A 201 -5.91 15.64 -14.19
N SER A 202 -7.13 16.08 -13.89
CA SER A 202 -7.48 16.77 -12.63
C SER A 202 -8.58 16.07 -11.85
N LEU A 203 -8.73 14.77 -12.00
CA LEU A 203 -9.75 13.98 -11.28
C LEU A 203 -9.35 13.69 -9.82
N ASP A 204 -8.09 13.36 -9.59
CA ASP A 204 -7.55 12.92 -8.30
C ASP A 204 -7.82 13.91 -7.13
N PRO A 205 -7.55 15.23 -7.20
CA PRO A 205 -7.75 16.12 -6.05
C PRO A 205 -9.18 16.12 -5.50
N LYS A 206 -10.15 15.92 -6.38
CA LYS A 206 -11.57 15.95 -5.99
C LYS A 206 -11.96 14.71 -5.22
N VAL A 207 -11.43 13.56 -5.61
CA VAL A 207 -11.73 12.27 -4.98
C VAL A 207 -11.04 12.13 -3.64
N VAL A 208 -9.76 12.46 -3.56
CA VAL A 208 -8.98 12.34 -2.33
C VAL A 208 -9.50 13.26 -1.22
N ASN A 209 -9.94 14.48 -1.55
CA ASN A 209 -10.54 15.37 -0.55
C ASN A 209 -11.81 14.80 0.09
N VAL A 210 -12.52 13.96 -0.61
CA VAL A 210 -13.73 13.31 -0.08
C VAL A 210 -13.36 12.13 0.81
N ILE A 211 -12.37 11.34 0.42
CA ILE A 211 -11.81 10.25 1.25
C ILE A 211 -11.32 10.82 2.59
N LYS A 212 -10.58 11.94 2.59
CA LYS A 212 -10.13 12.63 3.81
C LYS A 212 -11.26 13.07 4.73
N GLN A 213 -12.39 13.51 4.19
CA GLN A 213 -13.55 13.91 5.00
C GLN A 213 -14.21 12.72 5.70
N ALA A 214 -14.06 11.52 5.15
CA ALA A 214 -14.59 10.29 5.73
C ALA A 214 -13.82 9.85 6.98
N TRP A 215 -12.51 10.08 7.04
CA TRP A 215 -11.64 9.61 8.14
C TRP A 215 -11.76 10.39 9.46
N HIS A 216 -12.47 11.52 9.50
CA HIS A 216 -12.57 12.36 10.69
C HIS A 216 -13.73 12.03 11.64
N LEU A 217 -14.49 10.94 11.41
CA LEU A 217 -15.79 10.76 12.06
C LEU A 217 -15.80 9.88 13.31
N ASP A 218 -14.70 9.19 13.66
CA ASP A 218 -14.79 8.06 14.60
C ASP A 218 -14.27 8.30 16.02
N MET A 219 -13.87 9.51 16.41
CA MET A 219 -13.41 9.81 17.76
C MET A 219 -14.57 10.23 18.69
N VAL A 220 -14.80 9.46 19.75
CA VAL A 220 -15.71 9.83 20.82
C VAL A 220 -14.91 10.27 22.04
N LYS A 221 -15.10 11.52 22.48
CA LYS A 221 -14.44 12.05 23.68
C LYS A 221 -14.88 11.30 24.93
N ALA A 222 -13.93 10.72 25.63
CA ALA A 222 -14.16 10.06 26.89
C ALA A 222 -14.36 11.08 28.01
N GLN A 223 -15.47 10.99 28.77
CA GLN A 223 -15.64 11.82 29.96
C GLN A 223 -14.75 11.31 31.09
N SER A 224 -14.02 12.23 31.72
CA SER A 224 -13.11 11.93 32.84
C SER A 224 -13.82 11.23 34.01
N GLY A 225 -13.32 10.06 34.40
CA GLY A 225 -13.69 9.34 35.65
C GLY A 225 -14.47 8.03 35.47
N LEU A 226 -15.23 7.82 34.40
CA LEU A 226 -15.94 6.55 34.11
C LEU A 226 -15.18 5.65 33.12
N VAL A 227 -14.33 6.23 32.32
CA VAL A 227 -13.70 5.60 31.14
C VAL A 227 -12.63 4.58 31.51
N SER A 228 -11.87 4.79 32.59
CA SER A 228 -10.78 3.89 33.00
C SER A 228 -11.21 2.47 33.39
N LYS A 229 -12.50 2.28 33.70
CA LYS A 229 -13.07 0.96 34.09
C LYS A 229 -13.83 0.27 32.95
N ALA A 230 -14.19 1.00 31.90
CA ALA A 230 -15.02 0.51 30.83
C ALA A 230 -14.23 0.13 29.57
N ILE A 231 -12.98 0.56 29.48
CA ILE A 231 -12.12 0.42 28.32
C ILE A 231 -11.15 -0.75 28.52
N ILE A 232 -10.90 -1.49 27.45
CA ILE A 232 -9.88 -2.53 27.42
C ILE A 232 -8.51 -1.86 27.35
N SER A 233 -7.65 -2.11 28.33
CA SER A 233 -6.30 -1.52 28.38
C SER A 233 -5.27 -2.36 27.63
N PRO A 234 -4.13 -1.78 27.22
CA PRO A 234 -3.00 -2.55 26.69
C PRO A 234 -2.56 -3.70 27.61
N ILE A 235 -2.63 -3.48 28.92
CA ILE A 235 -2.29 -4.49 29.94
C ILE A 235 -3.28 -5.67 29.88
N THR A 236 -4.58 -5.39 29.78
CA THR A 236 -5.63 -6.43 29.72
C THR A 236 -5.48 -7.27 28.45
N ILE A 237 -5.34 -6.64 27.29
CA ILE A 237 -5.16 -7.31 26.01
C ILE A 237 -3.85 -8.09 26.01
N GLY A 238 -2.75 -7.47 26.44
CA GLY A 238 -1.43 -8.08 26.48
C GLY A 238 -1.35 -9.33 27.34
N LYS A 239 -2.07 -9.34 28.46
CA LYS A 239 -2.20 -10.52 29.32
C LYS A 239 -3.08 -11.60 28.68
N TYR A 240 -4.21 -11.22 28.09
CA TYR A 240 -5.16 -12.18 27.52
C TYR A 240 -4.57 -12.92 26.29
N PHE A 241 -3.81 -12.22 25.45
CA PHE A 241 -3.17 -12.77 24.26
C PHE A 241 -1.70 -13.15 24.46
N ASN A 242 -1.25 -13.36 25.70
CA ASN A 242 0.07 -13.88 26.06
C ASN A 242 1.29 -13.06 25.59
N PHE A 243 1.15 -11.75 25.41
CA PHE A 243 2.31 -10.86 25.22
C PHE A 243 3.24 -10.86 26.44
N THR A 244 2.67 -10.91 27.64
CA THR A 244 3.46 -11.00 28.88
C THR A 244 4.35 -12.24 28.88
N MET A 245 3.82 -13.40 28.43
CA MET A 245 4.61 -14.62 28.28
C MET A 245 5.73 -14.47 27.24
N ALA A 246 5.45 -13.77 26.12
CA ALA A 246 6.49 -13.47 25.12
C ALA A 246 7.65 -12.67 25.76
N TYR A 247 7.34 -11.64 26.54
CA TYR A 247 8.35 -10.81 27.22
C TYR A 247 9.17 -11.62 28.23
N GLU A 248 8.55 -12.51 29.00
CA GLU A 248 9.21 -13.41 29.95
C GLU A 248 10.21 -14.37 29.26
N HIS A 249 9.97 -14.69 27.99
CA HIS A 249 10.86 -15.50 27.14
C HIS A 249 11.85 -14.67 26.31
N GLY A 250 11.92 -13.36 26.54
CA GLY A 250 12.88 -12.47 25.87
C GLY A 250 12.39 -11.89 24.53
N TYR A 251 11.17 -12.23 24.08
CA TYR A 251 10.56 -11.67 22.87
C TYR A 251 9.88 -10.36 23.22
N ASN A 252 10.59 -9.24 23.17
CA ASN A 252 10.11 -7.92 23.57
C ASN A 252 10.30 -6.83 22.49
N GLY A 253 10.76 -7.21 21.30
CA GLY A 253 11.02 -6.31 20.18
C GLY A 253 12.41 -5.69 20.16
N ASN A 254 13.31 -6.07 21.07
CA ASN A 254 14.68 -5.57 21.03
C ASN A 254 15.36 -5.92 19.69
N GLY A 255 16.02 -4.93 19.08
CA GLY A 255 16.63 -5.06 17.76
C GLY A 255 15.69 -4.84 16.58
N SER A 256 14.38 -4.66 16.82
CA SER A 256 13.39 -4.34 15.77
C SER A 256 13.11 -2.85 15.65
N ASN A 257 12.72 -2.45 14.44
CA ASN A 257 12.12 -1.16 14.14
C ASN A 257 10.78 -1.37 13.44
N ILE A 258 9.72 -0.78 13.99
CA ILE A 258 8.39 -0.69 13.39
C ILE A 258 8.30 0.67 12.71
N ALA A 259 8.08 0.71 11.40
CA ALA A 259 7.72 1.94 10.71
C ALA A 259 6.21 2.04 10.59
N ILE A 260 5.67 3.19 10.89
CA ILE A 260 4.24 3.51 10.81
C ILE A 260 4.02 4.53 9.71
N GLU A 261 3.04 4.27 8.86
CA GLU A 261 2.54 5.26 7.92
C GLU A 261 1.87 6.40 8.67
N GLY A 262 2.35 7.63 8.47
CA GLY A 262 1.69 8.81 8.99
C GLY A 262 0.57 9.29 8.06
N VAL A 263 -0.55 9.72 8.60
CA VAL A 263 -1.60 10.33 7.78
C VAL A 263 -1.03 11.53 7.03
N PRO A 264 -1.07 11.56 5.69
CA PRO A 264 -0.49 12.65 4.91
C PRO A 264 -1.03 14.01 5.30
N GLU A 265 -0.16 15.03 5.24
CA GLU A 265 -0.49 16.42 5.60
C GLU A 265 -0.96 16.60 7.06
N SER A 266 -0.60 15.68 7.94
CA SER A 266 -0.86 15.79 9.37
C SER A 266 0.43 15.86 10.19
N PHE A 267 0.30 16.02 11.50
CA PHE A 267 1.40 15.91 12.45
C PHE A 267 0.96 15.10 13.67
N ILE A 268 1.92 14.71 14.48
CA ILE A 268 1.72 13.94 15.71
C ILE A 268 2.18 14.75 16.92
N ASN A 269 1.44 14.63 18.02
CA ASN A 269 1.86 15.14 19.32
C ASN A 269 2.59 14.06 20.12
N VAL A 270 3.90 14.06 20.05
CA VAL A 270 4.75 13.08 20.75
C VAL A 270 4.48 13.02 22.26
N SER A 271 4.02 14.13 22.88
CA SER A 271 3.68 14.16 24.31
C SER A 271 2.48 13.30 24.64
N ASP A 272 1.52 13.17 23.74
CA ASP A 272 0.33 12.33 23.93
C ASP A 272 0.72 10.85 23.99
N ILE A 273 1.64 10.42 23.12
CA ILE A 273 2.15 9.05 23.08
C ILE A 273 2.87 8.70 24.39
N TYR A 274 3.75 9.57 24.86
CA TYR A 274 4.42 9.33 26.15
C TYR A 274 3.44 9.34 27.32
N LEU A 275 2.42 10.22 27.29
CA LEU A 275 1.36 10.22 28.30
C LEU A 275 0.57 8.92 28.30
N PHE A 276 0.23 8.37 27.11
CA PHE A 276 -0.42 7.06 27.00
C PHE A 276 0.42 5.96 27.66
N TRP A 277 1.70 5.83 27.28
CA TRP A 277 2.58 4.81 27.85
C TRP A 277 2.76 4.97 29.36
N GLN A 278 2.81 6.20 29.84
CA GLN A 278 2.87 6.49 31.28
C GLN A 278 1.57 6.09 32.01
N LEU A 279 0.41 6.43 31.44
CA LEU A 279 -0.90 6.10 32.02
C LEU A 279 -1.09 4.60 32.22
N TYR A 280 -0.61 3.81 31.27
CA TYR A 280 -0.72 2.35 31.31
C TYR A 280 0.53 1.65 31.88
N GLY A 281 1.52 2.39 32.36
CA GLY A 281 2.73 1.84 32.96
C GLY A 281 3.55 0.97 32.00
N ILE A 282 3.58 1.31 30.72
CA ILE A 282 4.32 0.55 29.69
C ILE A 282 5.83 0.77 29.87
N PRO A 283 6.64 -0.29 30.11
CA PRO A 283 8.07 -0.16 30.38
C PRO A 283 8.88 0.00 29.08
N ARG A 284 8.68 1.13 28.39
CA ARG A 284 9.35 1.40 27.11
C ARG A 284 10.87 1.53 27.26
N THR A 285 11.62 0.79 26.43
CA THR A 285 13.07 0.89 26.25
C THR A 285 13.48 1.22 24.81
N GLY A 286 12.59 0.98 23.83
CA GLY A 286 12.76 1.38 22.46
C GLY A 286 12.49 2.89 22.25
N HIS A 287 13.06 3.46 21.20
CA HIS A 287 12.94 4.88 20.85
C HIS A 287 11.67 5.13 20.02
N LEU A 288 11.11 6.34 20.18
CA LEU A 288 10.14 6.91 19.29
C LEU A 288 10.82 7.92 18.37
N ASN A 289 10.72 7.73 17.07
CA ASN A 289 11.23 8.61 16.04
C ASN A 289 10.08 9.17 15.21
N VAL A 290 10.16 10.44 14.85
CA VAL A 290 9.20 11.07 13.95
C VAL A 290 9.99 11.68 12.79
N ILE A 291 9.62 11.31 11.57
CA ILE A 291 10.30 11.74 10.34
C ILE A 291 9.29 12.44 9.46
N TYR A 292 9.58 13.69 9.12
CA TYR A 292 8.86 14.45 8.12
C TYR A 292 9.74 14.60 6.88
N PHE A 293 9.22 14.24 5.71
CA PHE A 293 9.92 14.42 4.45
C PHE A 293 9.02 15.12 3.42
N GLY A 294 9.66 15.85 2.50
CA GLY A 294 8.99 16.80 1.61
C GLY A 294 8.90 18.20 2.20
N ASN A 295 8.13 19.08 1.56
CA ASN A 295 7.90 20.43 2.05
C ASN A 295 6.78 20.39 3.09
N VAL A 296 7.12 20.50 4.36
CA VAL A 296 6.16 20.44 5.46
C VAL A 296 5.09 21.52 5.30
N THR A 297 3.87 21.12 4.99
CA THR A 297 2.68 21.97 5.13
C THR A 297 2.07 21.67 6.50
N THR A 298 1.63 22.70 7.20
CA THR A 298 1.00 22.58 8.52
C THR A 298 -0.42 22.04 8.34
N GLY A 299 -0.57 20.72 8.45
CA GLY A 299 -1.86 20.05 8.60
C GLY A 299 -2.35 20.05 10.05
N GLY A 300 -3.47 19.40 10.30
CA GLY A 300 -3.99 19.13 11.65
C GLY A 300 -3.32 17.91 12.31
N GLN A 301 -3.48 17.77 13.60
CA GLN A 301 -3.18 16.53 14.32
C GLN A 301 -4.23 15.49 13.93
N SER A 302 -3.81 14.23 13.77
CA SER A 302 -4.71 13.11 13.46
C SER A 302 -4.64 12.08 14.58
N GLY A 303 -5.79 11.71 15.15
CA GLY A 303 -5.84 10.66 16.18
C GLY A 303 -5.36 9.29 15.69
N GLU A 304 -5.39 9.05 14.39
CA GLU A 304 -4.84 7.84 13.77
C GLU A 304 -3.35 7.68 14.07
N ASN A 305 -2.57 8.76 13.94
CA ASN A 305 -1.13 8.71 14.19
C ASN A 305 -0.80 8.38 15.64
N GLU A 306 -1.55 8.97 16.59
CA GLU A 306 -1.39 8.69 18.01
C GLU A 306 -1.78 7.24 18.31
N LEU A 307 -2.92 6.77 17.79
CA LEU A 307 -3.39 5.39 17.97
C LEU A 307 -2.32 4.39 17.59
N ASP A 308 -1.79 4.51 16.37
CA ASP A 308 -0.82 3.57 15.82
C ASP A 308 0.48 3.53 16.61
N ALA A 309 0.99 4.71 17.02
CA ALA A 309 2.22 4.81 17.79
C ALA A 309 2.05 4.34 19.24
N GLU A 310 0.93 4.69 19.89
CA GLU A 310 0.62 4.30 21.25
C GLU A 310 0.54 2.79 21.39
N TRP A 311 -0.23 2.15 20.51
CA TRP A 311 -0.50 0.72 20.58
C TRP A 311 0.67 -0.13 20.09
N SER A 312 1.34 0.25 19.02
CA SER A 312 2.56 -0.48 18.59
C SER A 312 3.65 -0.43 19.66
N GLY A 313 3.89 0.75 20.23
CA GLY A 313 4.86 0.90 21.31
C GLY A 313 4.49 0.20 22.60
N ALA A 314 3.19 0.09 22.92
CA ALA A 314 2.73 -0.61 24.11
C ALA A 314 2.96 -2.13 24.01
N PHE A 315 2.82 -2.72 22.83
CA PHE A 315 2.95 -4.18 22.63
C PHE A 315 4.36 -4.63 22.23
N ALA A 316 5.22 -3.71 21.80
CA ALA A 316 6.63 -4.00 21.54
C ALA A 316 7.53 -3.03 22.33
N PRO A 317 7.64 -3.21 23.67
CA PRO A 317 8.23 -2.20 24.53
C PRO A 317 9.72 -1.92 24.26
N ALA A 318 10.46 -2.85 23.66
CA ALA A 318 11.87 -2.66 23.32
C ALA A 318 12.11 -2.37 21.84
N ALA A 319 11.09 -2.44 20.97
CA ALA A 319 11.23 -2.06 19.57
C ALA A 319 11.30 -0.53 19.42
N ASN A 320 12.06 -0.07 18.44
CA ASN A 320 11.93 1.31 17.98
C ASN A 320 10.63 1.47 17.21
N VAL A 321 9.96 2.59 17.40
CA VAL A 321 8.80 3.01 16.62
C VAL A 321 9.19 4.25 15.83
N THR A 322 9.02 4.22 14.53
CA THR A 322 9.34 5.32 13.63
C THR A 322 8.10 5.67 12.82
N ILE A 323 7.56 6.87 13.02
CA ILE A 323 6.44 7.37 12.24
C ILE A 323 6.98 8.23 11.12
N ALA A 324 6.57 7.95 9.89
CA ALA A 324 7.01 8.64 8.70
C ALA A 324 5.86 9.42 8.07
N PHE A 325 6.06 10.71 7.82
CA PHE A 325 5.06 11.59 7.24
C PHE A 325 5.53 12.14 5.91
N SER A 326 4.75 11.92 4.87
CA SER A 326 4.87 12.64 3.61
C SER A 326 4.07 13.93 3.69
N ASN A 327 4.65 14.94 4.35
CA ASN A 327 4.02 16.25 4.50
C ASN A 327 4.51 17.20 3.43
N GLY A 328 3.89 17.19 2.29
CA GLY A 328 4.19 18.13 1.23
C GLY A 328 4.12 17.52 -0.14
N TYR A 329 4.05 18.41 -1.10
CA TYR A 329 3.92 18.03 -2.50
C TYR A 329 5.25 17.49 -3.01
N VAL A 330 5.29 16.22 -3.35
CA VAL A 330 6.33 15.69 -4.22
C VAL A 330 6.19 16.43 -5.55
N GLY A 331 7.02 17.44 -5.77
CA GLY A 331 7.12 18.13 -7.04
C GLY A 331 6.31 19.39 -7.25
N GLY A 332 5.61 19.94 -6.25
CA GLY A 332 4.94 21.24 -6.36
C GLY A 332 3.45 21.25 -6.03
N PRO A 333 2.87 22.43 -5.81
CA PRO A 333 1.54 22.61 -5.24
C PRO A 333 0.37 22.16 -6.11
N GLN A 334 0.61 21.68 -7.30
CA GLN A 334 -0.43 21.25 -8.27
C GLN A 334 -0.29 19.80 -8.69
N LEU A 335 0.80 19.12 -8.35
CA LEU A 335 0.84 17.68 -8.47
C LEU A 335 -0.03 17.09 -7.39
N VAL A 336 -1.06 16.59 -7.87
CA VAL A 336 -2.13 15.92 -7.27
C VAL A 336 -1.64 14.93 -6.22
N GLY A 337 -1.56 15.45 -5.16
CA GLY A 337 -1.13 15.29 -3.82
C GLY A 337 -1.00 13.91 -3.31
N ASN A 338 -2.08 13.29 -3.04
CA ASN A 338 -2.13 12.30 -1.98
C ASN A 338 -1.65 10.90 -2.40
N LEU A 339 -1.98 10.42 -3.60
CA LEU A 339 -1.55 9.07 -4.02
C LEU A 339 -0.03 9.00 -4.24
N LEU A 340 0.59 10.05 -4.82
CA LEU A 340 2.05 10.11 -4.95
C LEU A 340 2.75 10.25 -3.59
N ASN A 341 2.12 10.93 -2.63
CA ASN A 341 2.64 11.05 -1.27
C ASN A 341 2.66 9.69 -0.57
N TYR A 342 1.61 8.87 -0.68
CA TYR A 342 1.59 7.51 -0.15
C TYR A 342 2.70 6.65 -0.75
N TYR A 343 2.82 6.60 -2.07
CA TYR A 343 3.92 5.87 -2.68
C TYR A 343 5.28 6.36 -2.19
N TYR A 344 5.49 7.67 -2.12
CA TYR A 344 6.77 8.24 -1.69
C TYR A 344 7.07 7.92 -0.22
N GLU A 345 6.05 7.86 0.60
CA GLU A 345 6.16 7.42 2.00
C GLU A 345 6.61 5.96 2.10
N TYR A 346 5.94 5.06 1.39
CA TYR A 346 6.36 3.65 1.32
C TYR A 346 7.76 3.49 0.74
N TYR A 347 8.06 4.22 -0.33
CA TYR A 347 9.40 4.25 -0.92
C TYR A 347 10.45 4.67 0.12
N TYR A 348 10.16 5.73 0.89
CA TYR A 348 11.08 6.22 1.92
C TYR A 348 11.25 5.20 3.05
N MET A 349 10.18 4.62 3.55
CA MET A 349 10.22 3.58 4.57
C MET A 349 11.06 2.38 4.11
N VAL A 350 10.83 1.86 2.92
CA VAL A 350 11.53 0.67 2.40
C VAL A 350 12.99 0.94 2.08
N ASN A 351 13.34 2.14 1.58
CA ASN A 351 14.70 2.42 1.10
C ASN A 351 15.60 3.11 2.12
N TYR A 352 15.06 3.88 3.06
CA TYR A 352 15.85 4.71 3.99
C TYR A 352 15.64 4.36 5.45
N ILE A 353 14.42 4.13 5.91
CA ILE A 353 14.16 3.61 7.26
C ILE A 353 14.55 2.12 7.31
N ASN A 354 14.18 1.38 6.29
CA ASN A 354 14.49 -0.05 6.13
C ASN A 354 14.16 -0.85 7.41
N PRO A 355 12.89 -0.80 7.88
CA PRO A 355 12.49 -1.37 9.15
C PRO A 355 12.37 -2.90 9.09
N ASN A 356 12.04 -3.52 10.22
CA ASN A 356 11.64 -4.94 10.25
C ASN A 356 10.19 -5.11 9.80
N VAL A 357 9.33 -4.16 10.22
CA VAL A 357 7.88 -4.20 9.99
C VAL A 357 7.38 -2.83 9.61
N ILE A 358 6.43 -2.78 8.67
CA ILE A 358 5.65 -1.57 8.33
C ILE A 358 4.20 -1.81 8.72
N SER A 359 3.58 -0.85 9.41
CA SER A 359 2.15 -0.79 9.70
C SER A 359 1.48 0.31 8.88
N ILE A 360 0.41 -0.04 8.19
CA ILE A 360 -0.38 0.83 7.32
C ILE A 360 -1.81 0.84 7.82
N SER A 361 -2.35 2.02 8.11
CA SER A 361 -3.73 2.21 8.53
C SER A 361 -4.55 3.03 7.53
N VAL A 362 -3.89 3.65 6.54
CA VAL A 362 -4.54 4.47 5.52
C VAL A 362 -4.60 3.73 4.20
N THR A 363 -5.79 3.59 3.66
CA THR A 363 -6.06 2.68 2.55
C THR A 363 -6.93 3.34 1.48
N VAL A 364 -6.91 2.80 0.26
CA VAL A 364 -7.65 3.32 -0.91
C VAL A 364 -8.39 2.16 -1.57
N PRO A 365 -9.62 2.34 -2.08
CA PRO A 365 -10.32 1.26 -2.79
C PRO A 365 -9.51 0.71 -3.96
N GLU A 366 -9.28 -0.60 -3.99
CA GLU A 366 -8.52 -1.28 -5.05
C GLU A 366 -9.13 -1.07 -6.43
N SER A 367 -10.44 -1.25 -6.54
CA SER A 367 -11.16 -1.07 -7.80
C SER A 367 -11.05 0.35 -8.35
N PHE A 368 -10.98 1.35 -7.48
CA PHE A 368 -10.75 2.73 -7.88
C PHE A 368 -9.33 2.91 -8.47
N LEU A 369 -8.30 2.40 -7.80
CA LEU A 369 -6.95 2.44 -8.33
C LEU A 369 -6.84 1.66 -9.65
N ALA A 370 -7.41 0.47 -9.71
CA ALA A 370 -7.39 -0.36 -10.91
C ALA A 370 -8.08 0.31 -12.10
N ALA A 371 -9.19 1.00 -11.86
CA ALA A 371 -9.96 1.65 -12.90
C ALA A 371 -9.37 2.99 -13.35
N TYR A 372 -8.84 3.79 -12.43
CA TYR A 372 -8.47 5.19 -12.71
C TYR A 372 -7.00 5.53 -12.55
N TYR A 373 -6.28 4.74 -11.74
CA TYR A 373 -4.87 4.98 -11.43
C TYR A 373 -4.04 3.68 -11.48
N PRO A 374 -4.17 2.87 -12.55
CA PRO A 374 -3.48 1.58 -12.62
C PRO A 374 -1.95 1.72 -12.49
N ALA A 375 -1.36 2.80 -13.00
CA ALA A 375 0.06 3.06 -12.83
C ALA A 375 0.44 3.23 -11.35
N MET A 376 -0.40 3.90 -10.55
CA MET A 376 -0.18 4.05 -9.10
C MET A 376 -0.35 2.73 -8.36
N LEU A 377 -1.37 1.93 -8.70
CA LEU A 377 -1.54 0.60 -8.15
C LEU A 377 -0.29 -0.25 -8.38
N TYR A 378 0.21 -0.30 -9.61
CA TYR A 378 1.44 -1.04 -9.93
C TYR A 378 2.69 -0.47 -9.26
N MET A 379 2.79 0.84 -9.09
CA MET A 379 3.89 1.45 -8.35
C MET A 379 3.91 1.04 -6.88
N ILE A 380 2.75 1.01 -6.23
CA ILE A 380 2.63 0.56 -4.83
C ILE A 380 2.92 -0.94 -4.74
N HIS A 381 2.37 -1.76 -5.65
CA HIS A 381 2.70 -3.19 -5.72
C HIS A 381 4.21 -3.44 -5.85
N ASN A 382 4.89 -2.70 -6.72
CA ASN A 382 6.33 -2.81 -6.88
C ASN A 382 7.09 -2.53 -5.57
N ILE A 383 6.68 -1.52 -4.79
CA ILE A 383 7.34 -1.24 -3.52
C ILE A 383 7.05 -2.32 -2.47
N MET A 384 5.86 -2.97 -2.50
CA MET A 384 5.55 -4.12 -1.64
C MET A 384 6.40 -5.34 -2.03
N MET A 385 6.61 -5.60 -3.32
CA MET A 385 7.56 -6.61 -3.79
C MET A 385 8.99 -6.31 -3.33
N GLN A 386 9.40 -5.03 -3.36
CA GLN A 386 10.71 -4.62 -2.84
C GLN A 386 10.82 -4.86 -1.33
N ALA A 387 9.81 -4.50 -0.56
CA ALA A 387 9.76 -4.76 0.88
C ALA A 387 9.90 -6.26 1.17
N ALA A 388 9.15 -7.09 0.46
CA ALA A 388 9.25 -8.55 0.55
C ALA A 388 10.66 -9.07 0.21
N ALA A 389 11.30 -8.55 -0.85
CA ALA A 389 12.66 -8.92 -1.23
C ALA A 389 13.71 -8.49 -0.20
N GLN A 390 13.43 -7.45 0.58
CA GLN A 390 14.29 -6.95 1.67
C GLN A 390 13.97 -7.58 3.04
N GLY A 391 13.00 -8.49 3.10
CA GLY A 391 12.59 -9.17 4.33
C GLY A 391 11.76 -8.30 5.28
N ILE A 392 11.20 -7.21 4.78
CA ILE A 392 10.31 -6.33 5.55
C ILE A 392 8.90 -6.94 5.55
N SER A 393 8.31 -7.10 6.72
CA SER A 393 6.90 -7.47 6.85
C SER A 393 6.03 -6.22 6.72
N VAL A 394 5.05 -6.25 5.81
CA VAL A 394 4.09 -5.15 5.63
C VAL A 394 2.72 -5.63 6.08
N LEU A 395 2.13 -4.90 7.02
CA LEU A 395 0.79 -5.17 7.53
C LEU A 395 -0.11 -3.97 7.25
N ALA A 396 -1.35 -4.23 6.86
CA ALA A 396 -2.33 -3.18 6.62
C ALA A 396 -3.67 -3.51 7.30
N ALA A 397 -4.30 -2.48 7.86
CA ALA A 397 -5.64 -2.58 8.41
C ALA A 397 -6.64 -2.99 7.33
N SER A 398 -7.47 -4.00 7.56
CA SER A 398 -8.36 -4.52 6.52
C SER A 398 -9.49 -3.56 6.12
N GLY A 399 -9.74 -2.54 6.93
CA GLY A 399 -10.82 -1.57 6.77
C GLY A 399 -11.96 -1.78 7.77
N ASP A 400 -12.83 -0.78 7.87
CA ASP A 400 -13.84 -0.66 8.93
C ASP A 400 -15.28 -0.62 8.36
N TRP A 401 -15.52 -1.31 7.24
CA TRP A 401 -16.74 -1.18 6.45
C TRP A 401 -17.54 -2.49 6.32
N GLY A 402 -17.06 -3.57 6.92
CA GLY A 402 -17.64 -4.90 6.77
C GLY A 402 -17.38 -5.50 5.38
N PHE A 403 -18.11 -6.55 5.05
CA PHE A 403 -18.12 -7.10 3.71
C PHE A 403 -19.21 -6.39 2.90
N GLU A 404 -18.83 -5.83 1.74
CA GLU A 404 -19.77 -5.14 0.85
C GLU A 404 -20.65 -4.09 1.53
N SER A 405 -20.10 -3.30 2.43
CA SER A 405 -20.68 -2.03 2.90
C SER A 405 -22.20 -1.98 3.15
N ASP A 406 -22.81 -3.05 3.61
CA ASP A 406 -24.21 -3.01 4.04
C ASP A 406 -24.43 -2.27 5.35
N HIS A 407 -23.33 -1.94 6.06
CA HIS A 407 -23.33 -1.20 7.32
C HIS A 407 -22.35 -0.02 7.29
N PRO A 408 -22.58 0.99 6.42
CA PRO A 408 -21.76 2.18 6.46
C PRO A 408 -21.97 2.90 7.81
N PRO A 409 -20.97 3.64 8.32
CA PRO A 409 -21.18 4.56 9.41
C PRO A 409 -22.42 5.42 9.16
N PRO A 410 -23.12 5.92 10.17
CA PRO A 410 -24.44 6.56 10.05
C PRO A 410 -24.55 7.68 9.02
N ASN A 411 -23.42 8.21 8.54
CA ASN A 411 -23.33 9.29 7.56
C ASN A 411 -22.75 8.85 6.20
N PHE A 412 -22.49 7.54 6.02
CA PHE A 412 -21.94 6.99 4.78
C PHE A 412 -22.92 6.01 4.14
N HIS A 413 -23.34 6.28 2.93
CA HIS A 413 -24.09 5.34 2.11
C HIS A 413 -23.20 4.91 0.95
N ILE A 414 -22.48 3.81 1.13
CA ILE A 414 -21.72 3.18 0.06
C ILE A 414 -22.69 2.31 -0.75
N GLY A 415 -22.67 2.45 -2.06
CA GLY A 415 -23.48 1.62 -2.94
C GLY A 415 -23.04 0.15 -2.92
N THR A 416 -23.88 -0.72 -3.42
CA THR A 416 -23.85 -2.21 -3.42
C THR A 416 -22.69 -2.83 -4.22
N TYR A 417 -21.45 -2.34 -4.08
CA TYR A 417 -20.29 -2.91 -4.78
C TYR A 417 -19.20 -3.33 -3.78
N ASN A 418 -18.61 -4.50 -3.99
CA ASN A 418 -17.47 -5.04 -3.27
C ASN A 418 -16.34 -3.99 -3.16
N THR A 419 -16.29 -3.29 -2.06
CA THR A 419 -15.27 -2.27 -1.83
C THR A 419 -14.13 -2.91 -1.05
N ILE A 420 -13.24 -3.55 -1.78
CA ILE A 420 -11.97 -4.00 -1.22
C ILE A 420 -10.95 -2.87 -1.28
N TRP A 421 -10.03 -2.92 -0.34
CA TRP A 421 -9.08 -1.84 -0.13
C TRP A 421 -7.67 -2.25 -0.52
N TYR A 422 -6.84 -1.27 -0.76
CA TYR A 422 -5.46 -1.41 -1.16
C TYR A 422 -4.59 -0.49 -0.27
N PRO A 423 -3.44 -0.95 0.29
CA PRO A 423 -2.68 -2.13 -0.17
C PRO A 423 -2.99 -3.46 0.51
N GLU A 424 -4.03 -3.62 1.34
CA GLU A 424 -4.32 -4.87 2.06
C GLU A 424 -4.65 -6.05 1.14
N SER A 425 -5.13 -5.80 -0.06
CA SER A 425 -5.34 -6.83 -1.09
C SER A 425 -4.07 -7.25 -1.83
N ASP A 426 -2.95 -6.54 -1.63
CA ASP A 426 -1.68 -6.87 -2.25
C ASP A 426 -1.14 -8.23 -1.77
N PRO A 427 -0.63 -9.11 -2.67
CA PRO A 427 -0.09 -10.42 -2.32
C PRO A 427 1.04 -10.42 -1.30
N TYR A 428 1.79 -9.33 -1.18
CA TYR A 428 2.94 -9.20 -0.27
C TYR A 428 2.63 -8.40 1.00
N VAL A 429 1.36 -8.04 1.19
CA VAL A 429 0.84 -7.36 2.38
C VAL A 429 0.00 -8.34 3.19
N THR A 430 0.14 -8.29 4.51
CA THR A 430 -0.68 -9.05 5.44
C THR A 430 -1.84 -8.16 5.90
N SER A 431 -3.04 -8.52 5.50
CA SER A 431 -4.26 -7.80 5.88
C SER A 431 -4.71 -8.19 7.28
N VAL A 432 -4.90 -7.20 8.15
CA VAL A 432 -5.27 -7.38 9.55
C VAL A 432 -6.72 -6.99 9.78
N GLY A 433 -7.56 -7.99 9.98
CA GLY A 433 -8.98 -7.84 10.32
C GLY A 433 -9.22 -7.53 11.79
N GLY A 434 -10.49 -7.40 12.14
CA GLY A 434 -10.94 -6.98 13.46
C GLY A 434 -11.59 -8.09 14.28
N VAL A 435 -11.24 -8.15 15.57
CA VAL A 435 -12.01 -8.87 16.60
C VAL A 435 -12.55 -7.90 17.62
N PHE A 436 -13.69 -8.27 18.20
CA PHE A 436 -14.35 -7.56 19.29
C PHE A 436 -14.14 -8.31 20.60
N LEU A 437 -13.69 -7.61 21.64
CA LEU A 437 -13.56 -8.14 22.99
C LEU A 437 -14.70 -7.65 23.88
N ASN A 438 -15.60 -8.52 24.27
CA ASN A 438 -16.59 -8.22 25.27
C ASN A 438 -15.97 -8.39 26.68
N ALA A 439 -16.00 -7.32 27.46
CA ALA A 439 -15.46 -7.31 28.80
C ALA A 439 -16.57 -7.14 29.85
N SER A 440 -16.36 -7.70 31.04
CA SER A 440 -17.20 -7.43 32.20
C SER A 440 -16.81 -6.08 32.84
N PRO A 441 -17.65 -5.53 33.73
CA PRO A 441 -17.38 -4.25 34.40
C PRO A 441 -16.07 -4.21 35.20
N ASN A 442 -15.51 -5.36 35.56
CA ASN A 442 -14.23 -5.46 36.27
C ASN A 442 -13.02 -5.58 35.32
N GLY A 443 -13.26 -5.49 34.00
CA GLY A 443 -12.22 -5.58 32.97
C GLY A 443 -11.84 -7.00 32.53
N SER A 444 -12.50 -8.04 33.03
CA SER A 444 -12.26 -9.42 32.58
C SER A 444 -12.89 -9.64 31.22
N ILE A 445 -12.15 -10.23 30.29
CA ILE A 445 -12.68 -10.62 28.97
C ILE A 445 -13.62 -11.82 29.15
N VAL A 446 -14.86 -11.70 28.69
CA VAL A 446 -15.90 -12.72 28.80
C VAL A 446 -16.20 -13.41 27.48
N GLU A 447 -15.94 -12.73 26.36
CA GLU A 447 -16.17 -13.26 25.02
C GLU A 447 -15.25 -12.57 24.01
N ILE A 448 -14.89 -13.29 22.97
CA ILE A 448 -14.21 -12.79 21.78
C ILE A 448 -15.03 -13.19 20.55
N SER A 449 -15.27 -12.23 19.65
CA SER A 449 -16.01 -12.45 18.41
C SER A 449 -15.37 -11.69 17.25
N GLY A 450 -15.73 -12.02 16.02
CA GLY A 450 -15.43 -11.18 14.88
C GLY A 450 -16.09 -9.81 15.03
N TRP A 451 -15.38 -8.75 14.65
CA TRP A 451 -15.91 -7.40 14.69
C TRP A 451 -16.78 -7.14 13.46
N ASP A 452 -18.01 -6.66 13.66
CA ASP A 452 -19.03 -6.52 12.59
C ASP A 452 -18.60 -5.58 11.46
N TYR A 453 -17.70 -4.64 11.75
CA TYR A 453 -17.17 -3.70 10.76
C TYR A 453 -15.84 -4.14 10.13
N SER A 454 -15.26 -5.27 10.56
CA SER A 454 -14.03 -5.81 9.95
C SER A 454 -14.25 -6.05 8.46
N THR A 455 -13.48 -5.38 7.61
CA THR A 455 -13.58 -5.56 6.16
C THR A 455 -12.88 -6.84 5.72
N GLY A 456 -13.55 -7.61 4.86
CA GLY A 456 -12.97 -8.74 4.16
C GLY A 456 -13.48 -8.77 2.74
N GLY A 457 -12.76 -9.41 1.84
CA GLY A 457 -13.18 -9.43 0.44
C GLY A 457 -12.26 -10.16 -0.51
N ASN A 458 -12.57 -10.02 -1.79
CA ASN A 458 -11.91 -10.67 -2.91
C ASN A 458 -11.26 -9.60 -3.79
N SER A 459 -9.97 -9.71 -4.07
CA SER A 459 -9.27 -8.82 -4.99
C SER A 459 -9.88 -8.85 -6.39
N VAL A 460 -10.01 -7.69 -7.01
CA VAL A 460 -10.39 -7.56 -8.43
C VAL A 460 -9.17 -7.51 -9.36
N VAL A 461 -7.96 -7.48 -8.79
CA VAL A 461 -6.70 -7.36 -9.53
C VAL A 461 -5.85 -8.61 -9.41
N TYR A 462 -5.73 -9.18 -8.19
CA TYR A 462 -4.76 -10.25 -7.93
C TYR A 462 -5.41 -11.64 -7.92
N PRO A 463 -4.79 -12.63 -8.60
CA PRO A 463 -5.21 -14.03 -8.48
C PRO A 463 -4.89 -14.58 -7.08
N ALA A 464 -5.52 -15.71 -6.74
CA ALA A 464 -5.19 -16.46 -5.55
C ALA A 464 -3.69 -16.81 -5.51
N GLN A 465 -3.10 -16.66 -4.34
CA GLN A 465 -1.67 -16.85 -4.13
C GLN A 465 -1.34 -18.31 -3.77
N SER A 466 -0.09 -18.70 -3.97
CA SER A 466 0.35 -20.06 -3.66
C SER A 466 0.10 -20.43 -2.20
N TYR A 467 0.34 -19.51 -1.26
CA TYR A 467 0.11 -19.73 0.18
C TYR A 467 -1.38 -19.94 0.52
N GLU A 468 -2.31 -19.34 -0.22
CA GLU A 468 -3.75 -19.58 -0.05
C GLU A 468 -4.13 -20.99 -0.56
N ILE A 469 -3.58 -21.39 -1.72
CA ILE A 469 -3.88 -22.67 -2.37
C ILE A 469 -3.33 -23.86 -1.56
N THR A 470 -2.14 -23.69 -0.95
CA THR A 470 -1.46 -24.74 -0.18
C THR A 470 -1.63 -24.62 1.34
N SER A 471 -2.60 -23.83 1.77
CA SER A 471 -2.86 -23.52 3.18
C SER A 471 -3.12 -24.77 4.03
N LEU A 472 -2.50 -24.81 5.22
CA LEU A 472 -2.86 -25.75 6.30
C LEU A 472 -4.08 -25.34 7.10
N ILE A 473 -4.54 -24.11 6.93
CA ILE A 473 -5.79 -23.61 7.50
C ILE A 473 -6.96 -24.12 6.64
N PRO A 474 -8.01 -24.67 7.24
CA PRO A 474 -9.21 -25.02 6.48
C PRO A 474 -9.75 -23.81 5.72
N PHE A 475 -9.67 -23.86 4.41
CA PHE A 475 -9.98 -22.75 3.52
C PHE A 475 -10.60 -23.30 2.22
N THR A 476 -11.64 -22.62 1.71
CA THR A 476 -12.14 -22.90 0.36
C THR A 476 -11.45 -21.91 -0.59
N PRO A 477 -10.43 -22.35 -1.34
CA PRO A 477 -9.69 -21.45 -2.22
C PRO A 477 -10.62 -20.80 -3.23
N THR A 478 -10.50 -19.50 -3.38
CA THR A 478 -11.09 -18.75 -4.49
C THR A 478 -10.11 -18.71 -5.67
N VAL A 479 -10.54 -18.18 -6.80
CA VAL A 479 -9.64 -17.95 -7.95
C VAL A 479 -8.86 -16.64 -7.82
N VAL A 480 -9.17 -15.84 -6.80
CA VAL A 480 -8.60 -14.52 -6.54
C VAL A 480 -8.06 -14.43 -5.11
N ARG A 481 -7.15 -13.50 -4.89
CA ARG A 481 -6.63 -13.16 -3.56
C ARG A 481 -7.77 -12.74 -2.64
N THR A 482 -7.80 -13.32 -1.42
CA THR A 482 -8.81 -13.05 -0.40
C THR A 482 -8.17 -12.53 0.88
N TYR A 483 -8.88 -11.70 1.64
CA TYR A 483 -8.43 -11.19 2.93
C TYR A 483 -9.59 -11.02 3.93
N PRO A 484 -9.35 -10.90 5.25
CA PRO A 484 -8.05 -10.68 5.90
C PRO A 484 -7.22 -11.98 6.07
N ASP A 485 -5.94 -11.81 6.40
CA ASP A 485 -4.98 -12.91 6.61
C ASP A 485 -4.80 -13.28 8.07
N ILE A 486 -5.16 -12.38 8.97
CA ILE A 486 -5.07 -12.49 10.42
C ILE A 486 -6.00 -11.42 11.01
N ALA A 487 -6.41 -11.56 12.25
CA ALA A 487 -7.20 -10.52 12.91
C ALA A 487 -6.71 -10.24 14.32
N PHE A 488 -6.91 -9.01 14.78
CA PHE A 488 -6.63 -8.64 16.14
C PHE A 488 -7.67 -7.64 16.67
N VAL A 489 -7.49 -7.15 17.92
CA VAL A 489 -8.48 -6.35 18.61
C VAL A 489 -8.70 -5.02 17.90
N SER A 490 -9.91 -4.77 17.42
CA SER A 490 -10.34 -3.53 16.76
C SER A 490 -11.32 -2.73 17.61
N ALA A 491 -12.05 -3.41 18.47
CA ALA A 491 -13.00 -2.79 19.39
C ALA A 491 -13.18 -3.67 20.62
N GLY A 492 -13.74 -3.11 21.67
CA GLY A 492 -14.09 -3.88 22.84
C GLY A 492 -14.30 -3.04 24.08
N GLY A 493 -14.69 -3.69 25.16
CA GLY A 493 -14.93 -3.06 26.44
C GLY A 493 -16.22 -3.55 27.08
N TYR A 494 -16.67 -2.80 28.03
CA TYR A 494 -17.96 -2.95 28.67
C TYR A 494 -18.94 -1.94 28.10
N ASN A 495 -20.13 -2.39 27.74
CA ASN A 495 -21.15 -1.51 27.13
C ASN A 495 -21.61 -0.45 28.15
N ILE A 496 -21.12 0.77 27.95
CA ILE A 496 -21.67 1.95 28.63
C ILE A 496 -22.55 2.68 27.61
N PRO A 497 -23.84 2.90 27.88
CA PRO A 497 -24.81 3.39 26.90
C PRO A 497 -24.45 4.71 26.20
N GLU A 498 -23.50 5.48 26.72
CA GLU A 498 -23.13 6.81 26.19
C GLU A 498 -21.72 6.84 25.54
N PHE A 499 -20.90 5.78 25.66
CA PHE A 499 -19.49 5.80 25.27
C PHE A 499 -19.07 4.73 24.27
N GLY A 500 -19.95 3.75 24.01
CA GLY A 500 -19.63 2.68 23.06
C GLY A 500 -18.49 1.77 23.54
N PHE A 501 -17.94 1.04 22.56
CA PHE A 501 -16.85 0.10 22.73
C PHE A 501 -15.63 0.63 21.98
N GLY A 502 -14.42 0.52 22.53
CA GLY A 502 -13.24 0.90 21.77
C GLY A 502 -11.93 0.80 22.54
N LEU A 503 -10.88 1.10 21.84
CA LEU A 503 -9.52 1.17 22.32
C LEU A 503 -9.24 2.57 22.87
N PRO A 504 -8.60 2.71 24.03
CA PRO A 504 -8.19 4.01 24.52
C PRO A 504 -7.09 4.62 23.66
N LEU A 505 -7.14 5.95 23.54
CA LEU A 505 -6.11 6.73 22.89
C LEU A 505 -5.98 8.09 23.60
N VAL A 506 -4.78 8.62 23.68
CA VAL A 506 -4.52 9.98 24.17
C VAL A 506 -4.39 10.91 22.98
N PHE A 507 -5.24 11.94 22.95
CA PHE A 507 -5.24 12.93 21.89
C PHE A 507 -5.47 14.32 22.47
N ASN A 508 -4.60 15.29 22.15
CA ASN A 508 -4.63 16.63 22.74
C ASN A 508 -4.62 16.62 24.28
N GLY A 509 -3.82 15.74 24.89
CA GLY A 509 -3.70 15.60 26.34
C GLY A 509 -4.96 15.00 27.02
N GLN A 510 -5.90 14.45 26.28
CA GLN A 510 -7.14 13.89 26.79
C GLN A 510 -7.32 12.44 26.32
N LEU A 511 -8.02 11.64 27.13
CA LEU A 511 -8.33 10.26 26.79
C LEU A 511 -9.58 10.21 25.92
N PHE A 512 -9.48 9.51 24.79
CA PHE A 512 -10.55 9.19 23.86
C PHE A 512 -10.72 7.68 23.75
N VAL A 513 -11.78 7.27 23.07
CA VAL A 513 -12.04 5.89 22.67
C VAL A 513 -12.10 5.85 21.15
N TRP A 514 -11.39 4.89 20.57
CA TRP A 514 -11.34 4.64 19.14
C TRP A 514 -11.72 3.19 18.84
N TYR A 515 -12.28 2.90 17.70
CA TYR A 515 -12.49 1.55 17.20
C TYR A 515 -12.10 1.50 15.73
N GLY A 516 -11.54 0.39 15.30
CA GLY A 516 -11.09 0.21 13.91
C GLY A 516 -10.01 -0.85 13.79
N THR A 517 -9.90 -1.40 12.59
CA THR A 517 -8.78 -2.28 12.22
C THR A 517 -7.44 -1.53 12.22
N SER A 518 -7.50 -0.19 12.19
CA SER A 518 -6.37 0.72 12.47
C SER A 518 -5.71 0.47 13.83
N GLY A 519 -6.45 -0.01 14.85
CA GLY A 519 -5.83 -0.46 16.10
C GLY A 519 -5.22 -1.86 16.00
N ALA A 520 -5.85 -2.75 15.23
CA ALA A 520 -5.40 -4.12 15.07
C ALA A 520 -4.07 -4.25 14.30
N ALA A 521 -3.88 -3.45 13.26
CA ALA A 521 -2.69 -3.50 12.41
C ALA A 521 -1.40 -3.14 13.19
N PRO A 522 -1.28 -2.02 13.92
CA PRO A 522 -0.07 -1.68 14.68
C PRO A 522 0.19 -2.62 15.85
N MET A 523 -0.84 -3.19 16.48
CA MET A 523 -0.68 -4.21 17.52
C MET A 523 -0.13 -5.52 16.94
N THR A 524 -0.58 -5.91 15.74
CA THR A 524 -0.06 -7.09 15.04
C THR A 524 1.36 -6.84 14.52
N ALA A 525 1.65 -5.64 14.03
CA ALA A 525 3.02 -5.23 13.67
C ALA A 525 3.96 -5.29 14.89
N ALA A 526 3.47 -4.89 16.05
CA ALA A 526 4.20 -5.04 17.30
C ALA A 526 4.48 -6.52 17.62
N MET A 527 3.48 -7.40 17.50
CA MET A 527 3.66 -8.85 17.71
C MET A 527 4.75 -9.40 16.78
N VAL A 528 4.72 -9.08 15.50
CA VAL A 528 5.74 -9.51 14.54
C VAL A 528 7.13 -9.00 14.93
N SER A 529 7.22 -7.76 15.41
CA SER A 529 8.48 -7.14 15.82
C SER A 529 9.11 -7.79 17.07
N LEU A 530 8.31 -8.51 17.88
CA LEU A 530 8.82 -9.25 19.04
C LEU A 530 9.87 -10.28 18.67
N ALA A 531 9.86 -10.77 17.43
CA ALA A 531 10.86 -11.69 16.90
C ALA A 531 12.31 -11.13 16.91
N GLY A 532 12.47 -9.81 16.98
CA GLY A 532 13.79 -9.15 16.98
C GLY A 532 14.53 -9.21 15.63
N THR A 533 13.88 -9.72 14.59
CA THR A 533 14.50 -9.97 13.28
C THR A 533 13.50 -9.75 12.14
N ARG A 534 13.95 -9.90 10.89
CA ARG A 534 13.12 -9.82 9.69
C ARG A 534 12.48 -11.15 9.37
N LEU A 535 11.18 -11.13 9.06
CA LEU A 535 10.40 -12.32 8.71
C LEU A 535 9.87 -12.26 7.26
N GLY A 536 9.93 -11.10 6.60
CA GLY A 536 9.47 -10.92 5.22
C GLY A 536 7.94 -10.91 5.07
N ALA A 537 7.44 -11.31 3.91
CA ALA A 537 6.00 -11.40 3.64
C ALA A 537 5.38 -12.54 4.46
N LEU A 538 4.66 -12.18 5.51
CA LEU A 538 4.20 -13.12 6.55
C LEU A 538 3.19 -14.13 6.05
N ASN A 539 2.41 -13.82 5.03
CA ASN A 539 1.36 -14.71 4.53
C ASN A 539 1.89 -16.10 4.18
N PHE A 540 3.14 -16.20 3.67
CA PHE A 540 3.79 -17.47 3.41
C PHE A 540 3.97 -18.32 4.68
N ALA A 541 4.19 -17.72 5.83
CA ALA A 541 4.28 -18.44 7.10
C ALA A 541 2.88 -18.66 7.71
N LEU A 542 2.04 -17.61 7.79
CA LEU A 542 0.75 -17.67 8.47
C LEU A 542 -0.17 -18.78 7.94
N TYR A 543 -0.22 -18.96 6.62
CA TYR A 543 -1.06 -20.00 6.01
C TYR A 543 -0.46 -21.41 6.13
N HIS A 544 0.82 -21.54 6.50
CA HIS A 544 1.51 -22.81 6.72
C HIS A 544 1.76 -23.15 8.20
N ILE A 545 1.11 -22.43 9.10
CA ILE A 545 0.99 -22.73 10.53
C ILE A 545 -0.45 -23.20 10.81
N SER A 546 -0.62 -24.48 11.15
CA SER A 546 -1.96 -25.04 11.40
C SER A 546 -2.51 -24.71 12.77
N TYR A 547 -3.82 -24.92 12.98
CA TYR A 547 -4.46 -24.80 14.29
C TYR A 547 -3.95 -25.81 15.35
N GLN A 548 -3.24 -26.84 14.94
CA GLN A 548 -2.65 -27.85 15.83
C GLN A 548 -1.14 -27.62 16.06
N GLY A 549 -0.60 -26.50 15.59
CA GLY A 549 0.84 -26.21 15.69
C GLY A 549 1.72 -27.01 14.73
N ILE A 550 1.15 -27.62 13.69
CA ILE A 550 1.95 -28.20 12.59
C ILE A 550 2.39 -27.05 11.69
N ILE A 551 3.67 -27.03 11.35
CA ILE A 551 4.29 -26.00 10.53
C ILE A 551 4.94 -26.67 9.32
N GLU A 552 4.56 -26.27 8.12
CA GLU A 552 5.20 -26.67 6.87
C GLU A 552 6.05 -25.52 6.32
N SER A 553 7.34 -25.64 6.45
CA SER A 553 8.32 -24.64 5.99
C SER A 553 9.11 -25.19 4.80
N PRO A 554 9.65 -24.35 3.91
CA PRO A 554 10.65 -24.77 2.93
C PRO A 554 11.86 -25.49 3.52
N LEU A 555 12.14 -25.31 4.82
CA LEU A 555 13.21 -25.99 5.54
C LEU A 555 12.82 -27.38 6.10
N GLY A 556 11.53 -27.71 6.10
CA GLY A 556 10.96 -28.97 6.61
C GLY A 556 9.70 -28.76 7.41
N ASN A 557 9.18 -29.88 7.95
CA ASN A 557 7.97 -29.87 8.78
C ASN A 557 8.36 -29.88 10.25
N PHE A 558 7.71 -29.04 11.04
CA PHE A 558 7.98 -28.84 12.45
C PHE A 558 6.70 -28.99 13.28
N VAL A 559 6.88 -29.21 14.56
CA VAL A 559 5.81 -29.12 15.55
C VAL A 559 6.12 -27.91 16.43
N GLY A 560 5.33 -26.87 16.24
CA GLY A 560 5.43 -25.64 17.00
C GLY A 560 4.43 -25.62 18.17
N LYS A 561 3.88 -24.44 18.42
CA LYS A 561 2.86 -24.18 19.44
C LYS A 561 1.48 -24.01 18.79
N VAL A 562 0.43 -24.02 19.59
CA VAL A 562 -0.92 -23.70 19.12
C VAL A 562 -1.05 -22.19 19.12
N ALA A 563 -0.67 -21.58 18.00
CA ALA A 563 -0.62 -20.12 17.86
C ALA A 563 -1.97 -19.49 17.50
N TRP A 564 -2.77 -20.17 16.69
CA TRP A 564 -4.05 -19.66 16.24
C TRP A 564 -5.17 -19.83 17.25
N ILE A 565 -5.98 -18.78 17.40
CA ILE A 565 -7.26 -18.76 18.14
C ILE A 565 -8.37 -18.57 17.11
N PRO A 566 -9.08 -19.65 16.70
CA PRO A 566 -10.18 -19.55 15.75
C PRO A 566 -11.32 -18.69 16.31
N ILE A 567 -11.87 -17.81 15.50
CA ILE A 567 -13.04 -17.00 15.84
C ILE A 567 -14.27 -17.59 15.15
N THR A 568 -15.27 -17.97 15.97
CA THR A 568 -16.46 -18.71 15.48
C THR A 568 -17.78 -18.01 15.76
N SER A 569 -17.74 -16.77 16.24
CA SER A 569 -18.90 -15.89 16.47
C SER A 569 -18.63 -14.49 15.92
N GLY A 570 -19.69 -13.72 15.64
CA GLY A 570 -19.65 -12.43 14.96
C GLY A 570 -19.86 -12.56 13.44
N ASN A 571 -20.10 -11.45 12.79
CA ASN A 571 -20.34 -11.39 11.32
C ASN A 571 -20.01 -9.99 10.78
N ASN A 572 -19.87 -9.87 9.43
CA ASN A 572 -19.56 -8.62 8.73
C ASN A 572 -20.21 -8.37 7.34
N PRO A 573 -21.32 -8.87 6.82
CA PRO A 573 -22.38 -9.79 7.28
C PRO A 573 -22.10 -11.27 7.07
N PHE A 574 -20.94 -11.66 6.59
CA PHE A 574 -20.59 -13.09 6.54
C PHE A 574 -20.27 -13.58 7.95
N PRO A 575 -20.71 -14.79 8.32
CA PRO A 575 -20.44 -15.30 9.67
C PRO A 575 -18.96 -15.67 9.84
N ALA A 576 -18.41 -15.33 11.01
CA ALA A 576 -17.17 -15.93 11.46
C ALA A 576 -17.39 -17.41 11.77
N HIS A 577 -16.48 -18.29 11.33
CA HIS A 577 -16.56 -19.73 11.52
C HIS A 577 -15.17 -20.35 11.62
N TYR A 578 -15.09 -21.58 12.07
CA TYR A 578 -13.84 -22.33 12.12
C TYR A 578 -13.22 -22.45 10.71
N GLY A 579 -11.93 -22.23 10.61
CA GLY A 579 -11.23 -22.08 9.34
C GLY A 579 -11.16 -20.61 8.91
N TRP A 580 -10.71 -20.38 7.71
CA TRP A 580 -10.64 -19.04 7.14
C TRP A 580 -12.04 -18.48 6.85
N ASN A 581 -12.25 -17.22 7.19
CA ASN A 581 -13.52 -16.52 6.96
C ASN A 581 -13.28 -15.02 6.66
N TYR A 582 -14.27 -14.36 6.06
CA TYR A 582 -14.17 -12.95 5.64
C TYR A 582 -14.15 -11.93 6.79
N VAL A 583 -14.36 -12.34 8.03
CA VAL A 583 -14.32 -11.43 9.19
C VAL A 583 -12.92 -11.35 9.78
N THR A 584 -12.30 -12.51 9.98
CA THR A 584 -11.07 -12.63 10.78
C THR A 584 -9.95 -13.40 10.07
N GLY A 585 -10.14 -13.76 8.78
CA GLY A 585 -9.23 -14.70 8.15
C GLY A 585 -9.16 -16.02 8.90
N PRO A 586 -7.98 -16.59 9.17
CA PRO A 586 -7.81 -17.76 10.02
C PRO A 586 -8.27 -17.55 11.47
N GLY A 587 -8.27 -16.33 11.95
CA GLY A 587 -8.60 -15.98 13.32
C GLY A 587 -7.61 -14.99 13.93
N THR A 588 -7.59 -14.95 15.27
CA THR A 588 -6.59 -14.20 16.03
C THR A 588 -5.53 -15.14 16.61
N TYR A 589 -4.63 -14.64 17.46
CA TYR A 589 -3.42 -15.36 17.84
C TYR A 589 -3.06 -15.23 19.32
N ASP A 590 -2.38 -16.25 19.82
CA ASP A 590 -1.55 -16.18 21.02
C ASP A 590 -0.20 -15.59 20.63
N ALA A 591 0.17 -14.44 21.18
CA ALA A 591 1.35 -13.70 20.74
C ALA A 591 2.67 -14.46 20.97
N TYR A 592 2.80 -15.13 22.13
CA TYR A 592 4.00 -15.93 22.42
C TYR A 592 4.15 -17.11 21.45
N ALA A 593 3.05 -17.85 21.25
CA ALA A 593 3.05 -19.00 20.38
C ALA A 593 3.28 -18.60 18.92
N MET A 594 2.64 -17.52 18.47
CA MET A 594 2.78 -17.04 17.08
C MET A 594 4.21 -16.57 16.79
N VAL A 595 4.84 -15.79 17.67
CA VAL A 595 6.24 -15.38 17.51
C VAL A 595 7.16 -16.60 17.47
N TYR A 596 6.96 -17.57 18.36
CA TYR A 596 7.72 -18.82 18.37
C TYR A 596 7.58 -19.58 17.05
N ASP A 597 6.35 -19.75 16.56
CA ASP A 597 6.06 -20.52 15.35
C ASP A 597 6.58 -19.81 14.08
N LEU A 598 6.51 -18.48 14.03
CA LEU A 598 7.11 -17.69 12.95
C LEU A 598 8.65 -17.83 12.91
N LEU A 599 9.31 -17.83 14.07
CA LEU A 599 10.76 -18.07 14.17
C LEU A 599 11.12 -19.50 13.76
N LEU A 600 10.33 -20.48 14.18
CA LEU A 600 10.51 -21.89 13.82
C LEU A 600 10.28 -22.11 12.31
N TYR A 601 9.23 -21.53 11.73
CA TYR A 601 9.01 -21.54 10.28
C TYR A 601 10.20 -20.98 9.52
N SER A 602 10.79 -19.90 10.05
CA SER A 602 11.91 -19.20 9.43
C SER A 602 13.28 -19.89 9.66
N GLY A 603 13.32 -20.96 10.45
CA GLY A 603 14.56 -21.66 10.79
C GLY A 603 15.53 -20.85 11.66
N LEU A 604 14.99 -19.96 12.48
CA LEU A 604 15.74 -19.07 13.35
C LEU A 604 15.85 -19.60 14.79
N ILE A 605 15.04 -20.62 15.10
CA ILE A 605 15.11 -21.40 16.35
C ILE A 605 14.93 -22.88 16.05
#